data_db246c41d23a7ae6b784c29543351bd9
#
_entry.id   db246c41d23a7ae6b784c29543351bd9
#
_cell.length_a   1.000
_cell.length_b   1.000
_cell.length_c   1.000
_cell.angle_alpha   90.00
_cell.angle_beta   90.00
_cell.angle_gamma   90.00
#
_symmetry.space_group_name_H-M   'P 1'
#
loop_
_entity.id
_entity.type
_entity.pdbx_description
1 polymer ?
#
loop_
_entity_poly.entity_id
_entity_poly.type
_entity_poly.pdbx_seq_one_letter_code
_entity_poly.pdbx_strand_id
1 'polypeptide(L)'
;LMVDFVNNPLMELNEFLAEWHNDTPRILVHTSGSTGKPKPLMVEKRRMLNSARITCDFLGLKPGDTALLCMPLDYIAGKMMVVRSLQRDLRLTSVRPSRPPLADEPLPGFTFAALVPLQVYNRLKVPCERERLMHIRHLIIGGGAISDELAQMIKPLPNAVWSTYGMTETLSH
;
A
#
# COMPACT_ATOMS: atom_id res chain seq x y z
N LEU A 1 7.52 6.54 13.66
CA LEU A 1 7.00 5.38 12.92
C LEU A 1 7.48 4.08 13.57
N MET A 2 6.57 3.27 14.10
CA MET A 2 6.88 1.91 14.53
C MET A 2 6.70 0.98 13.35
N VAL A 3 7.72 0.18 13.01
CA VAL A 3 7.69 -0.73 11.88
C VAL A 3 8.01 -2.14 12.34
N ASP A 4 7.08 -3.05 12.11
CA ASP A 4 7.27 -4.47 12.33
C ASP A 4 7.67 -5.13 11.01
N PHE A 5 8.69 -5.99 11.01
CA PHE A 5 9.21 -6.63 9.82
C PHE A 5 8.94 -8.13 9.85
N VAL A 6 8.33 -8.61 8.78
CA VAL A 6 8.13 -10.04 8.53
C VAL A 6 8.86 -10.38 7.22
N ASN A 7 9.86 -11.27 7.29
CA ASN A 7 10.66 -11.73 6.14
C ASN A 7 11.39 -10.66 5.30
N ASN A 8 11.76 -9.52 5.94
CA ASN A 8 12.76 -8.52 5.56
C ASN A 8 12.70 -7.83 4.19
N PRO A 9 12.06 -6.64 4.11
CA PRO A 9 12.44 -5.57 3.19
C PRO A 9 13.14 -4.38 3.89
N LEU A 10 13.93 -4.64 4.91
CA LEU A 10 14.56 -3.62 5.77
C LEU A 10 15.40 -2.60 5.01
N MET A 11 16.17 -3.08 4.01
CA MET A 11 17.13 -2.23 3.31
C MET A 11 16.42 -1.17 2.46
N GLU A 12 15.44 -1.57 1.65
CA GLU A 12 14.68 -0.64 0.79
C GLU A 12 13.88 0.39 1.61
N LEU A 13 13.32 -0.01 2.75
CA LEU A 13 12.58 0.90 3.61
C LEU A 13 13.50 1.91 4.32
N ASN A 14 14.66 1.47 4.80
CA ASN A 14 15.64 2.36 5.42
C ASN A 14 16.21 3.37 4.41
N GLU A 15 16.49 2.94 3.18
CA GLU A 15 16.91 3.80 2.09
C GLU A 15 15.84 4.85 1.78
N PHE A 16 14.59 4.43 1.65
CA PHE A 16 13.46 5.35 1.45
C PHE A 16 13.32 6.36 2.60
N LEU A 17 13.41 5.91 3.86
CA LEU A 17 13.31 6.80 5.02
C LEU A 17 14.47 7.80 5.08
N ALA A 18 15.69 7.38 4.75
CA ALA A 18 16.84 8.27 4.65
C ALA A 18 16.62 9.34 3.57
N GLU A 19 16.11 8.94 2.39
CA GLU A 19 15.75 9.86 1.32
C GLU A 19 14.59 10.77 1.72
N TRP A 20 13.60 10.25 2.44
CA TRP A 20 12.44 11.00 2.91
C TRP A 20 12.82 12.10 3.91
N HIS A 21 13.75 11.83 4.81
CA HIS A 21 14.15 12.75 5.87
C HIS A 21 15.32 13.69 5.49
N ASN A 22 15.90 13.55 4.29
CA ASN A 22 16.90 14.50 3.85
C ASN A 22 16.28 15.86 3.49
N ASP A 23 17.13 16.89 3.35
CA ASP A 23 16.70 18.28 3.10
C ASP A 23 16.17 18.53 1.68
N THR A 24 16.21 17.55 0.78
CA THR A 24 15.68 17.74 -0.58
C THR A 24 14.15 17.80 -0.57
N PRO A 25 13.52 18.78 -1.26
CA PRO A 25 12.06 18.90 -1.26
C PRO A 25 11.37 17.86 -2.15
N ARG A 26 12.12 17.08 -2.90
CA ARG A 26 11.63 16.09 -3.87
C ARG A 26 12.24 14.74 -3.63
N ILE A 27 11.53 13.72 -4.09
CA ILE A 27 11.94 12.31 -4.01
C ILE A 27 11.74 11.63 -5.37
N LEU A 28 12.65 10.71 -5.70
CA LEU A 28 12.56 9.93 -6.93
C LEU A 28 11.50 8.83 -6.80
N VAL A 29 10.64 8.74 -7.81
CA VAL A 29 9.68 7.64 -7.99
C VAL A 29 9.76 7.12 -9.42
N HIS A 30 9.34 5.89 -9.64
CA HIS A 30 9.25 5.32 -10.98
C HIS A 30 7.80 5.09 -11.37
N THR A 31 7.45 5.37 -12.62
CA THR A 31 6.15 4.99 -13.17
C THR A 31 6.08 3.48 -13.32
N SER A 32 4.88 2.89 -13.18
CA SER A 32 4.70 1.42 -13.27
C SER A 32 4.90 0.85 -14.69
N GLY A 33 5.10 1.70 -15.69
CA GLY A 33 5.48 1.26 -17.03
C GLY A 33 4.44 0.43 -17.77
N SER A 34 3.14 0.69 -17.60
CA SER A 34 2.06 -0.01 -18.34
C SER A 34 2.21 0.02 -19.86
N THR A 35 3.01 0.95 -20.39
CA THR A 35 3.26 1.14 -21.83
C THR A 35 4.75 1.10 -22.22
N GLY A 36 5.65 0.68 -21.31
CA GLY A 36 7.09 0.68 -21.59
C GLY A 36 7.97 0.56 -20.35
N LYS A 37 9.25 0.95 -20.49
CA LYS A 37 10.19 0.95 -19.37
C LYS A 37 9.77 1.97 -18.29
N PRO A 38 9.92 1.65 -16.99
CA PRO A 38 9.68 2.59 -15.90
C PRO A 38 10.45 3.90 -16.13
N LYS A 39 9.75 5.03 -16.02
CA LYS A 39 10.37 6.36 -16.18
C LYS A 39 10.58 7.00 -14.81
N PRO A 40 11.76 7.58 -14.55
CA PRO A 40 12.01 8.31 -13.32
C PRO A 40 11.22 9.63 -13.32
N LEU A 41 10.65 9.96 -12.17
CA LEU A 41 9.90 11.19 -11.93
C LEU A 41 10.27 11.75 -10.56
N MET A 42 10.62 13.04 -10.50
CA MET A 42 10.87 13.75 -9.24
C MET A 42 9.56 14.35 -8.71
N VAL A 43 9.15 13.90 -7.54
CA VAL A 43 7.89 14.28 -6.90
C VAL A 43 8.15 15.11 -5.64
N GLU A 44 7.34 16.12 -5.40
CA GLU A 44 7.44 16.95 -4.20
C GLU A 44 6.92 16.21 -2.97
N LYS A 45 7.74 16.10 -1.92
CA LYS A 45 7.37 15.49 -0.63
C LYS A 45 6.10 16.11 -0.04
N ARG A 46 5.95 17.45 -0.16
CA ARG A 46 4.75 18.17 0.30
C ARG A 46 3.47 17.70 -0.38
N ARG A 47 3.51 17.42 -1.69
CA ARG A 47 2.35 16.88 -2.42
C ARG A 47 2.01 15.47 -1.96
N MET A 48 3.03 14.64 -1.69
CA MET A 48 2.82 13.29 -1.12
C MET A 48 2.18 13.34 0.27
N LEU A 49 2.64 14.25 1.14
CA LEU A 49 2.03 14.47 2.46
C LEU A 49 0.57 14.90 2.36
N ASN A 50 0.25 15.82 1.44
CA ASN A 50 -1.13 16.25 1.20
C ASN A 50 -2.03 15.09 0.76
N SER A 51 -1.58 14.30 -0.22
CA SER A 51 -2.31 13.12 -0.68
C SER A 51 -2.50 12.10 0.45
N ALA A 52 -1.45 11.85 1.25
CA ALA A 52 -1.52 10.96 2.40
C ALA A 52 -2.55 11.44 3.43
N ARG A 53 -2.56 12.75 3.76
CA ARG A 53 -3.52 13.34 4.68
C ARG A 53 -4.95 13.15 4.21
N ILE A 54 -5.24 13.46 2.95
CA ILE A 54 -6.58 13.29 2.36
C ILE A 54 -7.05 11.84 2.47
N THR A 55 -6.20 10.87 2.12
CA THR A 55 -6.55 9.45 2.24
C THR A 55 -6.80 9.04 3.70
N CYS A 56 -5.93 9.45 4.62
CA CYS A 56 -6.07 9.12 6.03
C CYS A 56 -7.34 9.74 6.65
N ASP A 57 -7.67 10.99 6.28
CA ASP A 57 -8.88 11.67 6.73
C ASP A 57 -10.14 10.98 6.18
N PHE A 58 -10.15 10.65 4.88
CA PHE A 58 -11.26 9.94 4.24
C PHE A 58 -11.55 8.58 4.88
N LEU A 59 -10.50 7.82 5.19
CA LEU A 59 -10.62 6.50 5.84
C LEU A 59 -10.82 6.59 7.37
N GLY A 60 -10.74 7.78 7.95
CA GLY A 60 -10.85 7.99 9.40
C GLY A 60 -9.74 7.31 10.20
N LEU A 61 -8.53 7.17 9.61
CA LEU A 61 -7.38 6.56 10.27
C LEU A 61 -6.89 7.42 11.44
N LYS A 62 -6.48 6.76 12.52
CA LYS A 62 -6.01 7.39 13.77
C LYS A 62 -4.58 6.97 14.08
N PRO A 63 -3.85 7.79 14.87
CA PRO A 63 -2.56 7.38 15.41
C PRO A 63 -2.66 6.03 16.13
N GLY A 64 -1.68 5.14 15.87
CA GLY A 64 -1.66 3.79 16.43
C GLY A 64 -2.45 2.74 15.63
N ASP A 65 -3.26 3.12 14.63
CA ASP A 65 -3.88 2.17 13.70
C ASP A 65 -2.81 1.37 12.94
N THR A 66 -3.15 0.14 12.56
CA THR A 66 -2.21 -0.78 11.90
C THR A 66 -2.33 -0.72 10.38
N ALA A 67 -1.19 -0.69 9.69
CA ALA A 67 -1.12 -0.66 8.24
C ALA A 67 -0.21 -1.77 7.69
N LEU A 68 -0.58 -2.36 6.54
CA LEU A 68 0.19 -3.39 5.85
C LEU A 68 0.85 -2.83 4.60
N LEU A 69 2.19 -2.90 4.53
CA LEU A 69 2.99 -2.67 3.34
C LEU A 69 3.40 -4.01 2.74
N CYS A 70 2.87 -4.34 1.57
CA CYS A 70 3.22 -5.54 0.79
C CYS A 70 3.39 -5.21 -0.70
N MET A 71 3.89 -4.01 -0.98
CA MET A 71 4.19 -3.52 -2.33
C MET A 71 5.63 -3.03 -2.40
N PRO A 72 6.30 -3.13 -3.58
CA PRO A 72 7.65 -2.63 -3.75
C PRO A 72 7.73 -1.12 -3.52
N LEU A 73 8.81 -0.67 -2.88
CA LEU A 73 9.08 0.76 -2.67
C LEU A 73 9.65 1.47 -3.90
N ASP A 74 9.96 0.75 -4.98
CA ASP A 74 10.32 1.35 -6.27
C ASP A 74 9.17 2.19 -6.86
N TYR A 75 7.93 1.81 -6.57
CA TYR A 75 6.74 2.44 -7.12
C TYR A 75 6.02 3.33 -6.12
N ILE A 76 5.28 4.30 -6.66
CA ILE A 76 4.54 5.28 -5.86
C ILE A 76 3.58 4.65 -4.84
N ALA A 77 2.95 3.52 -5.17
CA ALA A 77 1.98 2.87 -4.29
C ALA A 77 2.62 2.39 -2.97
N GLY A 78 3.79 1.75 -3.05
CA GLY A 78 4.55 1.33 -1.85
C GLY A 78 5.04 2.54 -1.04
N LYS A 79 5.65 3.53 -1.71
CA LYS A 79 6.09 4.78 -1.06
C LYS A 79 4.94 5.49 -0.35
N MET A 80 3.77 5.58 -0.96
CA MET A 80 2.60 6.23 -0.36
C MET A 80 2.05 5.50 0.86
N MET A 81 2.23 4.17 0.97
CA MET A 81 1.89 3.45 2.21
C MET A 81 2.78 3.91 3.38
N VAL A 82 4.08 4.07 3.13
CA VAL A 82 5.01 4.60 4.15
C VAL A 82 4.66 6.04 4.50
N VAL A 83 4.41 6.90 3.49
CA VAL A 83 4.08 8.32 3.72
C VAL A 83 2.76 8.47 4.50
N ARG A 84 1.74 7.66 4.22
CA ARG A 84 0.50 7.64 5.00
C ARG A 84 0.75 7.24 6.46
N SER A 85 1.61 6.25 6.65
CA SER A 85 1.96 5.78 7.99
C SER A 85 2.75 6.83 8.78
N LEU A 86 3.68 7.54 8.14
CA LEU A 86 4.38 8.69 8.75
C LEU A 86 3.40 9.83 9.07
N GLN A 87 2.54 10.18 8.12
CA GLN A 87 1.59 11.30 8.24
C GLN A 87 0.58 11.10 9.39
N ARG A 88 0.17 9.86 9.67
CA ARG A 88 -0.87 9.55 10.64
C ARG A 88 -0.36 8.77 11.85
N ASP A 89 0.95 8.59 11.97
CA ASP A 89 1.57 7.77 13.02
C ASP A 89 0.94 6.36 13.13
N LEU A 90 0.86 5.68 11.97
CA LEU A 90 0.36 4.31 11.91
C LEU A 90 1.49 3.32 12.27
N ARG A 91 1.10 2.18 12.83
CA ARG A 91 2.00 1.04 13.03
C ARG A 91 2.09 0.26 11.72
N LEU A 92 3.21 0.38 11.02
CA LEU A 92 3.42 -0.22 9.71
C LEU A 92 4.03 -1.61 9.86
N THR A 93 3.36 -2.63 9.34
CA THR A 93 3.95 -3.96 9.14
C THR A 93 4.38 -4.09 7.68
N SER A 94 5.67 -4.34 7.45
CA SER A 94 6.22 -4.52 6.12
C SER A 94 6.53 -5.98 5.86
N VAL A 95 5.97 -6.49 4.77
CA VAL A 95 6.20 -7.86 4.28
C VAL A 95 6.68 -7.83 2.85
N ARG A 96 7.43 -8.86 2.42
CA ARG A 96 7.86 -8.96 1.02
C ARG A 96 6.66 -8.96 0.06
N PRO A 97 6.74 -8.25 -1.06
CA PRO A 97 5.75 -8.32 -2.13
C PRO A 97 5.87 -9.66 -2.87
N SER A 98 5.54 -10.76 -2.22
CA SER A 98 5.63 -12.13 -2.74
C SER A 98 4.25 -12.77 -2.87
N ARG A 99 4.21 -13.93 -3.51
CA ARG A 99 3.07 -14.84 -3.52
C ARG A 99 3.19 -15.80 -2.33
N PRO A 100 2.18 -16.02 -1.57
CA PRO A 100 1.25 -15.17 -0.83
C PRO A 100 1.96 -14.62 0.41
N PRO A 101 2.03 -13.31 0.63
CA PRO A 101 2.82 -12.73 1.73
C PRO A 101 2.24 -12.95 3.12
N LEU A 102 1.04 -13.53 3.23
CA LEU A 102 0.35 -13.71 4.50
C LEU A 102 0.24 -15.17 4.93
N ALA A 103 0.77 -16.14 4.15
CA ALA A 103 0.53 -17.56 4.39
C ALA A 103 1.22 -18.11 5.63
N ASP A 104 2.38 -17.59 6.00
CA ASP A 104 3.30 -18.25 6.92
C ASP A 104 3.32 -17.68 8.34
N GLU A 105 2.63 -16.55 8.61
CA GLU A 105 2.65 -15.90 9.93
C GLU A 105 1.24 -15.57 10.41
N PRO A 106 0.94 -15.72 11.72
CA PRO A 106 -0.29 -15.23 12.31
C PRO A 106 -0.25 -13.70 12.36
N LEU A 107 -0.52 -13.05 11.23
CA LEU A 107 -0.61 -11.60 11.21
C LEU A 107 -1.91 -11.15 11.87
N PRO A 108 -1.87 -10.13 12.74
CA PRO A 108 -3.06 -9.53 13.30
C PRO A 108 -3.92 -8.91 12.18
N GLY A 109 -5.19 -8.67 12.44
CA GLY A 109 -6.02 -7.87 11.54
C GLY A 109 -5.44 -6.46 11.36
N PHE A 110 -5.52 -5.92 10.14
CA PHE A 110 -5.03 -4.58 9.85
C PHE A 110 -6.18 -3.58 9.74
N THR A 111 -5.95 -2.36 10.22
CA THR A 111 -6.89 -1.26 9.99
C THR A 111 -6.87 -0.84 8.52
N PHE A 112 -5.69 -0.85 7.89
CA PHE A 112 -5.52 -0.36 6.54
C PHE A 112 -4.52 -1.19 5.72
N ALA A 113 -4.87 -1.47 4.46
CA ALA A 113 -3.95 -2.01 3.46
C ALA A 113 -4.27 -1.48 2.07
N ALA A 114 -3.26 -1.40 1.21
CA ALA A 114 -3.42 -1.15 -0.22
C ALA A 114 -2.79 -2.29 -1.01
N LEU A 115 -3.52 -2.80 -2.01
CA LEU A 115 -3.12 -3.93 -2.84
C LEU A 115 -3.39 -3.63 -4.32
N VAL A 116 -2.68 -4.32 -5.21
CA VAL A 116 -3.04 -4.31 -6.63
C VAL A 116 -4.06 -5.42 -6.95
N PRO A 117 -4.87 -5.28 -8.04
CA PRO A 117 -5.92 -6.24 -8.37
C PRO A 117 -5.44 -7.70 -8.42
N LEU A 118 -4.26 -7.94 -9.00
CA LEU A 118 -3.68 -9.29 -9.09
C LEU A 118 -3.36 -9.90 -7.71
N GLN A 119 -2.90 -9.09 -6.75
CA GLN A 119 -2.65 -9.55 -5.39
C GLN A 119 -3.96 -9.96 -4.71
N VAL A 120 -5.02 -9.16 -4.85
CA VAL A 120 -6.34 -9.46 -4.27
C VAL A 120 -6.92 -10.72 -4.91
N TYR A 121 -6.88 -10.82 -6.24
CA TYR A 121 -7.39 -11.97 -6.98
C TYR A 121 -6.73 -13.29 -6.53
N ASN A 122 -5.40 -13.30 -6.45
CA ASN A 122 -4.68 -14.49 -6.03
C ASN A 122 -5.00 -14.89 -4.58
N ARG A 123 -5.16 -13.92 -3.68
CA ARG A 123 -5.48 -14.18 -2.27
C ARG A 123 -6.90 -14.68 -2.06
N LEU A 124 -7.86 -14.15 -2.80
CA LEU A 124 -9.25 -14.59 -2.71
C LEU A 124 -9.45 -16.05 -3.13
N LYS A 125 -8.49 -16.63 -3.90
CA LYS A 125 -8.48 -18.04 -4.29
C LYS A 125 -7.94 -18.98 -3.22
N VAL A 126 -7.27 -18.47 -2.19
CA VAL A 126 -6.69 -19.26 -1.10
C VAL A 126 -7.51 -19.00 0.16
N PRO A 127 -8.18 -20.03 0.76
CA PRO A 127 -9.11 -19.82 1.86
C PRO A 127 -8.53 -19.04 3.06
N CYS A 128 -7.34 -19.38 3.53
CA CYS A 128 -6.70 -18.68 4.66
C CYS A 128 -6.33 -17.23 4.31
N GLU A 129 -5.92 -16.94 3.08
CA GLU A 129 -5.62 -15.59 2.62
C GLU A 129 -6.90 -14.75 2.44
N ARG A 130 -7.96 -15.37 1.95
CA ARG A 130 -9.29 -14.74 1.87
C ARG A 130 -9.79 -14.31 3.25
N GLU A 131 -9.68 -15.18 4.25
CA GLU A 131 -10.05 -14.87 5.62
C GLU A 131 -9.26 -13.67 6.14
N ARG A 132 -7.96 -13.62 5.91
CA ARG A 132 -7.10 -12.49 6.30
C ARG A 132 -7.49 -11.18 5.61
N LEU A 133 -7.84 -11.22 4.31
CA LEU A 133 -8.35 -10.03 3.62
C LEU A 133 -9.63 -9.51 4.27
N MET A 134 -10.50 -10.38 4.76
CA MET A 134 -11.74 -10.00 5.43
C MET A 134 -11.50 -9.30 6.78
N HIS A 135 -10.33 -9.51 7.40
CA HIS A 135 -9.93 -8.84 8.64
C HIS A 135 -9.19 -7.52 8.42
N ILE A 136 -9.06 -7.04 7.18
CA ILE A 136 -8.56 -5.70 6.88
C ILE A 136 -9.74 -4.74 6.87
N ARG A 137 -9.79 -3.80 7.81
CA ARG A 137 -10.92 -2.87 7.94
C ARG A 137 -11.13 -2.01 6.69
N HIS A 138 -10.06 -1.43 6.15
CA HIS A 138 -10.07 -0.61 4.92
C HIS A 138 -9.07 -1.17 3.92
N LEU A 139 -9.56 -1.75 2.84
CA LEU A 139 -8.76 -2.27 1.75
C LEU A 139 -8.88 -1.36 0.54
N ILE A 140 -7.78 -0.73 0.12
CA ILE A 140 -7.68 -0.01 -1.15
C ILE A 140 -7.17 -0.98 -2.23
N ILE A 141 -7.84 -1.00 -3.37
CA ILE A 141 -7.42 -1.72 -4.57
C ILE A 141 -7.15 -0.70 -5.68
N GLY A 142 -5.91 -0.61 -6.11
CA GLY A 142 -5.48 0.36 -7.12
C GLY A 142 -4.31 -0.13 -7.96
N GLY A 143 -3.85 0.72 -8.89
CA GLY A 143 -2.71 0.39 -9.77
C GLY A 143 -3.05 -0.53 -10.96
N GLY A 144 -4.32 -0.80 -11.21
CA GLY A 144 -4.80 -1.58 -12.34
C GLY A 144 -6.32 -1.67 -12.40
N ALA A 145 -6.85 -2.11 -13.53
CA ALA A 145 -8.29 -2.34 -13.69
C ALA A 145 -8.74 -3.56 -12.86
N ILE A 146 -9.91 -3.44 -12.27
CA ILE A 146 -10.61 -4.56 -11.63
C ILE A 146 -11.45 -5.26 -12.71
N SER A 147 -11.16 -6.55 -12.95
CA SER A 147 -11.98 -7.36 -13.85
C SER A 147 -13.34 -7.67 -13.25
N ASP A 148 -14.33 -8.01 -14.10
CA ASP A 148 -15.66 -8.41 -13.66
C ASP A 148 -15.61 -9.63 -12.72
N GLU A 149 -14.74 -10.59 -13.00
CA GLU A 149 -14.52 -11.74 -12.12
C GLU A 149 -14.05 -11.31 -10.72
N LEU A 150 -13.03 -10.45 -10.66
CA LEU A 150 -12.52 -9.93 -9.39
C LEU A 150 -13.58 -9.10 -8.66
N ALA A 151 -14.36 -8.29 -9.37
CA ALA A 151 -15.45 -7.52 -8.79
C ALA A 151 -16.50 -8.43 -8.11
N GLN A 152 -16.87 -9.55 -8.76
CA GLN A 152 -17.77 -10.53 -8.15
C GLN A 152 -17.16 -11.22 -6.92
N MET A 153 -15.86 -11.48 -6.92
CA MET A 153 -15.16 -12.08 -5.77
C MET A 153 -15.05 -11.12 -4.58
N ILE A 154 -14.95 -9.82 -4.83
CA ILE A 154 -14.84 -8.77 -3.79
C ILE A 154 -16.21 -8.47 -3.16
N LYS A 155 -17.28 -8.50 -3.95
CA LYS A 155 -18.63 -8.10 -3.53
C LYS A 155 -19.13 -8.71 -2.21
N PRO A 156 -18.87 -10.00 -1.91
CA PRO A 156 -19.28 -10.62 -0.64
C PRO A 156 -18.36 -10.33 0.55
N LEU A 157 -17.29 -9.56 0.39
CA LEU A 157 -16.38 -9.26 1.50
C LEU A 157 -17.07 -8.32 2.50
N PRO A 158 -16.96 -8.58 3.83
CA PRO A 158 -17.65 -7.79 4.85
C PRO A 158 -16.99 -6.45 5.15
N ASN A 159 -15.74 -6.29 4.78
CA ASN A 159 -14.92 -5.11 5.07
C ASN A 159 -15.10 -4.00 4.02
N ALA A 160 -14.65 -2.79 4.35
CA ALA A 160 -14.70 -1.66 3.43
C ALA A 160 -13.62 -1.81 2.33
N VAL A 161 -14.05 -2.09 1.11
CA VAL A 161 -13.19 -2.23 -0.07
C VAL A 161 -13.40 -1.04 -0.99
N TRP A 162 -12.30 -0.35 -1.33
CA TRP A 162 -12.27 0.85 -2.14
C TRP A 162 -11.50 0.60 -3.43
N SER A 163 -12.17 0.72 -4.57
CA SER A 163 -11.47 0.78 -5.86
C SER A 163 -10.99 2.21 -6.11
N THR A 164 -9.71 2.36 -6.39
CA THR A 164 -9.12 3.68 -6.63
C THR A 164 -8.44 3.75 -7.98
N TYR A 165 -8.53 4.92 -8.60
CA TYR A 165 -7.76 5.26 -9.78
C TYR A 165 -6.72 6.31 -9.44
N GLY A 166 -5.47 6.07 -9.81
CA GLY A 166 -4.39 7.00 -9.60
C GLY A 166 -3.19 6.68 -10.48
N MET A 167 -2.37 7.68 -10.70
CA MET A 167 -1.11 7.57 -11.45
C MET A 167 0.03 8.14 -10.61
N THR A 168 1.26 7.82 -11.00
CA THR A 168 2.46 8.37 -10.35
C THR A 168 2.45 9.91 -10.37
N GLU A 169 1.99 10.50 -11.46
CA GLU A 169 1.89 11.94 -11.68
C GLU A 169 0.85 12.62 -10.79
N THR A 170 -0.21 11.91 -10.40
CA THR A 170 -1.27 12.39 -9.50
C THR A 170 -1.01 12.05 -8.03
N LEU A 171 0.04 11.27 -7.74
CA LEU A 171 0.42 10.83 -6.40
C LEU A 171 -0.62 9.93 -5.72
N SER A 172 -0.99 8.88 -6.40
CA SER A 172 -2.08 7.96 -6.09
C SER A 172 -3.46 8.53 -6.47
N HIS A 173 -4.36 8.77 -5.64
CA HIS A 173 -5.76 9.14 -5.97
C HIS A 173 -6.17 10.42 -5.27
#